data_f4cfa8df9d0dc19966107c33acd70c06
#
_entry.id   f4cfa8df9d0dc19966107c33acd70c06
#
_cell.length_a   1.000
_cell.length_b   1.000
_cell.length_c   1.000
_cell.angle_alpha   90.00
_cell.angle_beta   90.00
_cell.angle_gamma   90.00
#
_symmetry.space_group_name_H-M   'P 1'
#
loop_
_entity.id
_entity.type
_entity.pdbx_description
1 polymer ?
#
loop_
_entity_poly.entity_id
_entity_poly.type
_entity_poly.pdbx_seq_one_letter_code
_entity_poly.pdbx_strand_id
1 'polypeptide(L)'
;MKYMIHKNTDQIRKLLCFLTVILTLYSSTVLAACSNNDTPTEQDSITPISDKVWTFSQSHPDGFILDIRTMTEPTEGIAVSYAETQNSHSRDQLDKVVSHALCHDGYVGGWLNTENGLYYFDSTILFPESSLKEAIQFGKENGQHSVFILSTYSDIPINGKVAEIVERGTMLVGTTGDYRPLSFCETDGTYWGFGIEIAKEIARYLGVETSFVKTSWPTLTADVLAEPQTFDLAIGGITITDARRETMLMSEGYLANGKTILCRASEADRFRSLADIDKPEVRVMVNPGGLNEKFANENLTHATIIVHQKNEEIPSLVAQGEADVMITEITEAPYYVQTDTRLAAPLLNEPFNHGEIGVLMQKGQEDLMEIVNNAIRKMKSEGTLRRLHEKYGLVYAY
;
A
#
# COMPACT_ATOMS: atom_id res chain seq x y z
N MET A 1 -46.03 4.65 1.53
CA MET A 1 -44.80 3.85 1.57
C MET A 1 -44.78 2.63 0.63
N LYS A 2 -45.89 2.25 -0.03
CA LYS A 2 -45.95 1.18 -1.05
C LYS A 2 -45.69 1.64 -2.51
N TYR A 3 -45.66 2.93 -2.79
CA TYR A 3 -45.52 3.49 -4.15
C TYR A 3 -44.08 3.85 -4.55
N MET A 4 -43.11 3.82 -3.62
CA MET A 4 -41.69 4.09 -3.88
C MET A 4 -40.86 2.84 -4.19
N ILE A 5 -41.33 1.64 -3.86
CA ILE A 5 -40.59 0.38 -4.06
C ILE A 5 -40.73 -0.14 -5.50
N HIS A 6 -41.80 0.26 -6.21
CA HIS A 6 -42.05 -0.24 -7.57
C HIS A 6 -41.25 0.48 -8.69
N LYS A 7 -40.77 1.71 -8.44
CA LYS A 7 -39.98 2.45 -9.43
C LYS A 7 -38.49 2.03 -9.49
N ASN A 8 -37.96 1.47 -8.39
CA ASN A 8 -36.56 1.06 -8.32
C ASN A 8 -36.31 -0.31 -8.98
N THR A 9 -37.29 -1.21 -8.97
CA THR A 9 -37.18 -2.53 -9.59
C THR A 9 -37.22 -2.48 -11.11
N ASP A 10 -37.93 -1.52 -11.70
CA ASP A 10 -37.96 -1.36 -13.17
C ASP A 10 -36.69 -0.72 -13.75
N GLN A 11 -36.05 0.16 -13.00
CA GLN A 11 -34.75 0.72 -13.40
C GLN A 11 -33.62 -0.33 -13.29
N ILE A 12 -33.63 -1.16 -12.25
CA ILE A 12 -32.64 -2.25 -12.07
C ILE A 12 -32.87 -3.33 -13.14
N ARG A 13 -34.12 -3.66 -13.48
CA ARG A 13 -34.41 -4.60 -14.59
C ARG A 13 -34.00 -4.06 -15.96
N LYS A 14 -34.14 -2.76 -16.23
CA LYS A 14 -33.67 -2.14 -17.47
C LYS A 14 -32.15 -2.06 -17.54
N LEU A 15 -31.47 -1.85 -16.42
CA LEU A 15 -29.99 -1.88 -16.35
C LEU A 15 -29.44 -3.29 -16.56
N LEU A 16 -30.06 -4.33 -15.96
CA LEU A 16 -29.71 -5.74 -16.17
C LEU A 16 -30.03 -6.21 -17.60
N CYS A 17 -31.12 -5.77 -18.22
CA CYS A 17 -31.39 -6.05 -19.63
C CYS A 17 -30.41 -5.36 -20.59
N PHE A 18 -29.93 -4.14 -20.25
CA PHE A 18 -28.91 -3.45 -21.05
C PHE A 18 -27.53 -4.11 -20.96
N LEU A 19 -27.15 -4.59 -19.77
CA LEU A 19 -25.91 -5.37 -19.57
C LEU A 19 -25.95 -6.74 -20.25
N THR A 20 -27.09 -7.44 -20.23
CA THR A 20 -27.24 -8.72 -20.93
C THR A 20 -27.25 -8.55 -22.47
N VAL A 21 -27.80 -7.45 -23.00
CA VAL A 21 -27.81 -7.18 -24.45
C VAL A 21 -26.41 -6.76 -24.95
N ILE A 22 -25.63 -6.06 -24.13
CA ILE A 22 -24.23 -5.72 -24.48
C ILE A 22 -23.34 -6.97 -24.44
N LEU A 23 -23.50 -7.86 -23.45
CA LEU A 23 -22.76 -9.14 -23.40
C LEU A 23 -23.16 -10.08 -24.56
N THR A 24 -24.44 -10.12 -24.97
CA THR A 24 -24.88 -10.97 -26.10
C THR A 24 -24.52 -10.38 -27.47
N LEU A 25 -24.37 -9.06 -27.62
CA LEU A 25 -23.89 -8.45 -28.85
C LEU A 25 -22.37 -8.58 -29.04
N TYR A 26 -21.59 -8.60 -27.95
CA TYR A 26 -20.14 -8.87 -28.02
C TYR A 26 -19.85 -10.34 -28.32
N SER A 27 -20.62 -11.29 -27.73
CA SER A 27 -20.44 -12.72 -28.01
C SER A 27 -20.88 -13.14 -29.40
N SER A 28 -21.90 -12.48 -30.00
CA SER A 28 -22.38 -12.86 -31.34
C SER A 28 -21.54 -12.33 -32.52
N THR A 29 -20.75 -11.26 -32.32
CA THR A 29 -19.83 -10.77 -33.37
C THR A 29 -18.48 -11.52 -33.36
N VAL A 30 -18.05 -12.09 -32.22
CA VAL A 30 -16.81 -12.87 -32.15
C VAL A 30 -17.04 -14.33 -32.60
N LEU A 31 -18.19 -14.91 -32.30
CA LEU A 31 -18.57 -16.25 -32.78
C LEU A 31 -18.82 -16.31 -34.31
N ALA A 32 -19.16 -15.20 -34.95
CA ALA A 32 -19.33 -15.17 -36.40
C ALA A 32 -18.00 -15.16 -37.19
N ALA A 33 -16.88 -14.84 -36.52
CA ALA A 33 -15.55 -14.90 -37.16
C ALA A 33 -14.95 -16.32 -37.17
N CYS A 34 -15.51 -17.25 -36.42
CA CYS A 34 -15.02 -18.63 -36.33
C CYS A 34 -15.86 -19.65 -37.16
N SER A 35 -16.86 -19.23 -37.96
CA SER A 35 -17.81 -20.16 -38.61
C SER A 35 -18.09 -20.00 -40.10
N ASN A 36 -17.32 -19.27 -40.91
CA ASN A 36 -17.54 -19.20 -42.33
C ASN A 36 -16.39 -19.78 -43.16
N ASN A 37 -16.64 -20.92 -43.79
CA ASN A 37 -15.82 -21.59 -44.81
C ASN A 37 -15.92 -20.85 -46.13
N ASP A 38 -15.05 -19.86 -46.42
CA ASP A 38 -14.64 -19.38 -47.75
C ASP A 38 -13.74 -18.13 -47.65
N THR A 39 -12.77 -18.14 -46.76
CA THR A 39 -11.64 -17.19 -46.70
C THR A 39 -10.35 -17.97 -46.55
N PRO A 40 -9.13 -17.37 -46.81
CA PRO A 40 -7.85 -18.07 -46.53
C PRO A 40 -7.94 -18.82 -45.22
N THR A 41 -7.49 -20.06 -45.18
CA THR A 41 -7.71 -20.94 -44.00
C THR A 41 -7.31 -20.18 -42.74
N GLU A 42 -8.04 -20.37 -41.64
CA GLU A 42 -7.78 -19.71 -40.33
C GLU A 42 -6.27 -19.75 -39.98
N GLN A 43 -5.60 -20.85 -40.36
CA GLN A 43 -4.17 -21.05 -40.26
C GLN A 43 -3.36 -20.02 -41.10
N ASP A 44 -3.81 -19.60 -42.26
CA ASP A 44 -3.09 -18.65 -43.12
C ASP A 44 -3.08 -17.22 -42.55
N SER A 45 -3.96 -16.92 -41.60
CA SER A 45 -4.00 -15.64 -40.88
C SER A 45 -3.27 -15.65 -39.55
N ILE A 46 -3.19 -16.82 -38.88
CA ILE A 46 -2.57 -17.00 -37.56
C ILE A 46 -1.05 -17.03 -37.66
N THR A 47 -0.50 -17.83 -38.57
CA THR A 47 0.96 -18.03 -38.71
C THR A 47 1.74 -16.72 -38.84
N PRO A 48 1.32 -15.72 -39.67
CA PRO A 48 2.03 -14.45 -39.76
C PRO A 48 2.03 -13.63 -38.43
N ILE A 49 0.97 -13.73 -37.63
CA ILE A 49 0.88 -13.09 -36.31
C ILE A 49 1.83 -13.78 -35.34
N SER A 50 1.81 -15.11 -35.32
CA SER A 50 2.70 -15.91 -34.48
C SER A 50 4.19 -15.67 -34.80
N ASP A 51 4.55 -15.48 -36.08
CA ASP A 51 5.92 -15.13 -36.49
C ASP A 51 6.33 -13.76 -35.94
N LYS A 52 5.42 -12.78 -35.93
CA LYS A 52 5.68 -11.46 -35.36
C LYS A 52 5.84 -11.54 -33.83
N VAL A 53 4.97 -12.29 -33.14
CA VAL A 53 5.07 -12.52 -31.70
C VAL A 53 6.37 -13.24 -31.34
N TRP A 54 6.72 -14.27 -32.11
CA TRP A 54 7.99 -14.98 -31.95
C TRP A 54 9.20 -14.07 -32.12
N THR A 55 9.20 -13.23 -33.17
CA THR A 55 10.27 -12.25 -33.41
C THR A 55 10.32 -11.23 -32.28
N PHE A 56 9.16 -10.75 -31.81
CA PHE A 56 9.05 -9.81 -30.69
C PHE A 56 9.66 -10.38 -29.41
N SER A 57 9.39 -11.65 -29.08
CA SER A 57 9.91 -12.31 -27.89
C SER A 57 11.45 -12.35 -27.84
N GLN A 58 12.11 -12.41 -29.02
CA GLN A 58 13.58 -12.47 -29.08
C GLN A 58 14.24 -11.16 -28.60
N SER A 59 13.52 -10.05 -28.66
CA SER A 59 13.98 -8.74 -28.15
C SER A 59 13.49 -8.43 -26.72
N HIS A 60 12.66 -9.32 -26.13
CA HIS A 60 12.08 -9.15 -24.80
C HIS A 60 12.37 -10.38 -23.93
N PRO A 61 13.66 -10.64 -23.61
CA PRO A 61 14.05 -11.83 -22.86
C PRO A 61 13.46 -11.91 -21.45
N ASP A 62 13.17 -10.75 -20.83
CA ASP A 62 12.63 -10.68 -19.46
C ASP A 62 11.10 -10.88 -19.42
N GLY A 63 10.41 -10.81 -20.57
CA GLY A 63 8.98 -10.98 -20.70
C GLY A 63 8.27 -9.78 -21.34
N PHE A 64 7.00 -9.98 -21.70
CA PHE A 64 6.14 -8.95 -22.29
C PHE A 64 4.67 -9.30 -22.15
N ILE A 65 3.79 -8.31 -22.28
CA ILE A 65 2.38 -8.46 -22.67
C ILE A 65 2.18 -7.69 -23.96
N LEU A 66 1.63 -8.33 -24.98
CA LEU A 66 1.47 -7.77 -26.31
C LEU A 66 0.02 -7.83 -26.77
N ASP A 67 -0.56 -6.70 -27.14
CA ASP A 67 -1.79 -6.67 -27.94
C ASP A 67 -1.44 -7.12 -29.38
N ILE A 68 -1.84 -8.31 -29.76
CA ILE A 68 -1.49 -8.90 -31.06
C ILE A 68 -2.28 -8.32 -32.24
N ARG A 69 -3.31 -7.51 -31.98
CA ARG A 69 -4.08 -6.79 -33.01
C ARG A 69 -3.36 -5.51 -33.46
N THR A 70 -2.73 -4.83 -32.51
CA THR A 70 -2.00 -3.56 -32.73
C THR A 70 -0.48 -3.72 -32.76
N MET A 71 0.03 -4.84 -32.24
CA MET A 71 1.45 -5.12 -31.99
C MET A 71 2.10 -4.08 -31.06
N THR A 72 1.38 -3.70 -30.00
CA THR A 72 1.83 -2.73 -28.97
C THR A 72 1.73 -3.33 -27.57
N GLU A 73 2.60 -2.90 -26.68
CA GLU A 73 2.55 -3.29 -25.28
C GLU A 73 1.62 -2.35 -24.51
N PRO A 74 0.65 -2.90 -23.76
CA PRO A 74 -0.14 -2.11 -22.82
C PRO A 74 0.73 -1.69 -21.64
N THR A 75 0.49 -0.48 -21.10
CA THR A 75 1.25 0.07 -19.97
C THR A 75 0.47 0.05 -18.66
N GLU A 76 -0.82 -0.28 -18.71
CA GLU A 76 -1.73 -0.30 -17.56
C GLU A 76 -2.61 -1.55 -17.61
N GLY A 77 -3.06 -1.98 -16.44
CA GLY A 77 -3.93 -3.14 -16.27
C GLY A 77 -3.27 -4.27 -15.47
N ILE A 78 -4.07 -5.29 -15.17
CA ILE A 78 -3.64 -6.49 -14.47
C ILE A 78 -3.72 -7.66 -15.45
N ALA A 79 -2.57 -8.22 -15.81
CA ALA A 79 -2.46 -9.33 -16.74
C ALA A 79 -2.65 -10.67 -16.02
N VAL A 80 -3.51 -11.53 -16.57
CA VAL A 80 -3.74 -12.88 -16.07
C VAL A 80 -3.85 -13.84 -17.25
N SER A 81 -3.13 -14.96 -17.20
CA SER A 81 -3.11 -15.95 -18.27
C SER A 81 -4.26 -16.93 -18.19
N TYR A 82 -4.74 -17.39 -19.36
CA TYR A 82 -5.70 -18.46 -19.50
C TYR A 82 -5.07 -19.84 -19.31
N ALA A 83 -5.80 -20.77 -18.67
CA ALA A 83 -5.34 -22.14 -18.44
C ALA A 83 -5.11 -22.94 -19.73
N GLU A 84 -5.91 -22.68 -20.76
CA GLU A 84 -5.93 -23.46 -22.01
C GLU A 84 -4.63 -23.35 -22.82
N THR A 85 -3.85 -22.30 -22.60
CA THR A 85 -2.60 -22.04 -23.35
C THR A 85 -1.34 -22.29 -22.52
N GLN A 86 -1.48 -22.68 -21.26
CA GLN A 86 -0.34 -23.00 -20.39
C GLN A 86 0.60 -24.03 -20.98
N ASN A 87 1.87 -23.97 -20.59
CA ASN A 87 2.95 -24.83 -21.03
C ASN A 87 3.27 -24.74 -22.55
N SER A 88 2.93 -23.63 -23.20
CA SER A 88 3.35 -23.35 -24.57
C SER A 88 4.71 -22.63 -24.57
N HIS A 89 5.75 -23.29 -25.10
CA HIS A 89 7.14 -22.80 -25.00
C HIS A 89 7.95 -22.97 -26.31
N SER A 90 7.27 -23.23 -27.42
CA SER A 90 7.90 -23.35 -28.75
C SER A 90 7.16 -22.54 -29.79
N ARG A 91 7.85 -22.26 -30.92
CA ARG A 91 7.23 -21.56 -32.05
C ARG A 91 5.98 -22.31 -32.56
N ASP A 92 6.04 -23.64 -32.62
CA ASP A 92 4.92 -24.45 -33.13
C ASP A 92 3.69 -24.39 -32.20
N GLN A 93 3.89 -24.22 -30.90
CA GLN A 93 2.80 -24.09 -29.92
C GLN A 93 2.21 -22.66 -29.91
N LEU A 94 2.94 -21.65 -30.41
CA LEU A 94 2.51 -20.27 -30.42
C LEU A 94 1.28 -20.03 -31.29
N ASP A 95 1.06 -20.83 -32.35
CA ASP A 95 -0.14 -20.75 -33.19
C ASP A 95 -1.40 -21.03 -32.36
N LYS A 96 -1.36 -21.99 -31.42
CA LYS A 96 -2.44 -22.24 -30.47
C LYS A 96 -2.70 -21.06 -29.55
N VAL A 97 -1.65 -20.45 -29.03
CA VAL A 97 -1.74 -19.29 -28.12
C VAL A 97 -2.36 -18.08 -28.85
N VAL A 98 -1.87 -17.80 -30.05
CA VAL A 98 -2.36 -16.69 -30.89
C VAL A 98 -3.82 -16.91 -31.30
N SER A 99 -4.18 -18.14 -31.72
CA SER A 99 -5.58 -18.49 -32.05
C SER A 99 -6.50 -18.25 -30.84
N HIS A 100 -6.10 -18.72 -29.66
CA HIS A 100 -6.88 -18.52 -28.43
C HIS A 100 -6.99 -17.04 -28.09
N ALA A 101 -5.90 -16.27 -28.15
CA ALA A 101 -5.90 -14.84 -27.87
C ALA A 101 -6.80 -14.05 -28.84
N LEU A 102 -6.80 -14.39 -30.15
CA LEU A 102 -7.67 -13.74 -31.13
C LEU A 102 -9.17 -13.98 -30.88
N CYS A 103 -9.52 -15.17 -30.35
CA CYS A 103 -10.90 -15.51 -29.99
C CYS A 103 -11.33 -14.93 -28.63
N HIS A 104 -10.41 -14.36 -27.84
CA HIS A 104 -10.67 -13.79 -26.53
C HIS A 104 -10.26 -12.30 -26.51
N ASP A 105 -9.31 -11.92 -25.68
CA ASP A 105 -9.01 -10.51 -25.40
C ASP A 105 -7.95 -9.90 -26.31
N GLY A 106 -7.22 -10.74 -27.06
CA GLY A 106 -6.23 -10.29 -28.06
C GLY A 106 -4.85 -9.99 -27.46
N TYR A 107 -4.58 -10.47 -26.25
CA TYR A 107 -3.27 -10.31 -25.63
C TYR A 107 -2.52 -11.64 -25.56
N VAL A 108 -1.21 -11.55 -25.79
CA VAL A 108 -0.27 -12.65 -25.58
C VAL A 108 0.77 -12.21 -24.57
N GLY A 109 0.95 -12.99 -23.52
CA GLY A 109 2.03 -12.89 -22.56
C GLY A 109 3.23 -13.77 -22.99
N GLY A 110 4.43 -13.29 -22.73
CA GLY A 110 5.64 -14.08 -22.84
C GLY A 110 6.52 -13.87 -21.61
N TRP A 111 7.13 -14.94 -21.09
CA TRP A 111 7.98 -14.84 -19.91
C TRP A 111 9.03 -15.98 -19.86
N LEU A 112 10.20 -15.67 -19.28
CA LEU A 112 11.28 -16.64 -19.07
C LEU A 112 11.14 -17.30 -17.71
N ASN A 113 10.95 -18.61 -17.69
CA ASN A 113 11.08 -19.37 -16.45
C ASN A 113 12.56 -19.64 -16.17
N THR A 114 13.09 -18.95 -15.16
CA THR A 114 14.52 -19.05 -14.78
C THR A 114 14.91 -20.38 -14.15
N GLU A 115 13.95 -21.16 -13.66
CA GLU A 115 14.20 -22.47 -13.06
C GLU A 115 14.52 -23.53 -14.11
N ASN A 116 13.84 -23.50 -15.25
CA ASN A 116 14.02 -24.49 -16.32
C ASN A 116 14.62 -23.90 -17.61
N GLY A 117 14.77 -22.57 -17.70
CA GLY A 117 15.34 -21.87 -18.85
C GLY A 117 14.44 -21.85 -20.09
N LEU A 118 13.15 -22.19 -19.96
CA LEU A 118 12.20 -22.16 -21.07
C LEU A 118 11.46 -20.82 -21.10
N TYR A 119 11.22 -20.32 -22.31
CA TYR A 119 10.41 -19.14 -22.55
C TYR A 119 8.97 -19.56 -22.84
N TYR A 120 8.03 -19.12 -22.01
CA TYR A 120 6.61 -19.49 -22.09
C TYR A 120 5.80 -18.43 -22.80
N PHE A 121 4.72 -18.86 -23.45
CA PHE A 121 3.72 -17.99 -24.10
C PHE A 121 2.33 -18.38 -23.62
N ASP A 122 1.55 -17.39 -23.22
CA ASP A 122 0.20 -17.57 -22.76
C ASP A 122 -0.76 -16.57 -23.42
N SER A 123 -1.98 -17.02 -23.77
CA SER A 123 -3.07 -16.10 -24.02
C SER A 123 -3.47 -15.44 -22.72
N THR A 124 -3.64 -14.10 -22.72
CA THR A 124 -3.77 -13.29 -21.52
C THR A 124 -4.99 -12.38 -21.63
N ILE A 125 -5.67 -12.16 -20.50
CA ILE A 125 -6.70 -11.13 -20.32
C ILE A 125 -6.09 -9.96 -19.53
N LEU A 126 -6.55 -8.73 -19.79
CA LEU A 126 -6.22 -7.56 -18.98
C LEU A 126 -7.45 -7.09 -18.22
N PHE A 127 -7.35 -7.12 -16.89
CA PHE A 127 -8.31 -6.47 -16.01
C PHE A 127 -7.93 -5.01 -15.76
N PRO A 128 -8.91 -4.11 -15.54
CA PRO A 128 -8.61 -2.78 -14.98
C PRO A 128 -7.88 -2.91 -13.62
N GLU A 129 -6.97 -2.00 -13.30
CA GLU A 129 -6.24 -2.04 -12.02
C GLU A 129 -7.14 -1.93 -10.79
N SER A 130 -8.33 -1.34 -10.94
CA SER A 130 -9.37 -1.30 -9.90
C SER A 130 -10.05 -2.64 -9.64
N SER A 131 -9.80 -3.67 -10.47
CA SER A 131 -10.44 -5.00 -10.43
C SER A 131 -9.47 -6.09 -9.96
N LEU A 132 -8.63 -5.77 -8.97
CA LEU A 132 -7.63 -6.73 -8.46
C LEU A 132 -8.29 -8.02 -7.90
N LYS A 133 -9.46 -7.87 -7.28
CA LYS A 133 -10.22 -9.02 -6.75
C LYS A 133 -10.66 -9.98 -7.85
N GLU A 134 -11.23 -9.44 -8.92
CA GLU A 134 -11.67 -10.19 -10.09
C GLU A 134 -10.49 -10.85 -10.81
N ALA A 135 -9.37 -10.14 -10.92
CA ALA A 135 -8.14 -10.66 -11.51
C ALA A 135 -7.56 -11.84 -10.70
N ILE A 136 -7.50 -11.73 -9.37
CA ILE A 136 -7.05 -12.81 -8.48
C ILE A 136 -8.00 -14.01 -8.58
N GLN A 137 -9.31 -13.78 -8.57
CA GLN A 137 -10.29 -14.85 -8.70
C GLN A 137 -10.13 -15.58 -10.05
N PHE A 138 -10.01 -14.84 -11.15
CA PHE A 138 -9.76 -15.41 -12.47
C PHE A 138 -8.44 -16.20 -12.50
N GLY A 139 -7.37 -15.67 -11.89
CA GLY A 139 -6.10 -16.37 -11.76
C GLY A 139 -6.23 -17.72 -11.03
N LYS A 140 -7.01 -17.77 -9.94
CA LYS A 140 -7.30 -19.03 -9.22
C LYS A 140 -8.07 -20.03 -10.10
N GLU A 141 -9.10 -19.57 -10.80
CA GLU A 141 -9.91 -20.41 -11.70
C GLU A 141 -9.08 -20.95 -12.87
N ASN A 142 -8.05 -20.22 -13.30
CA ASN A 142 -7.14 -20.62 -14.36
C ASN A 142 -5.83 -21.27 -13.85
N GLY A 143 -5.73 -21.58 -12.55
CA GLY A 143 -4.59 -22.28 -11.98
C GLY A 143 -3.26 -21.51 -12.10
N GLN A 144 -3.32 -20.18 -12.11
CA GLN A 144 -2.14 -19.32 -12.13
C GLN A 144 -1.47 -19.30 -10.76
N HIS A 145 -0.20 -18.88 -10.72
CA HIS A 145 0.53 -18.63 -9.47
C HIS A 145 0.37 -17.19 -8.97
N SER A 146 0.25 -16.27 -9.92
CA SER A 146 0.17 -14.83 -9.65
C SER A 146 -0.63 -14.10 -10.73
N VAL A 147 -0.94 -12.83 -10.46
CA VAL A 147 -1.40 -11.84 -11.44
C VAL A 147 -0.35 -10.74 -11.55
N PHE A 148 -0.20 -10.11 -12.72
CA PHE A 148 0.85 -9.12 -12.96
C PHE A 148 0.26 -7.72 -13.22
N ILE A 149 0.64 -6.74 -12.38
CA ILE A 149 0.21 -5.34 -12.52
C ILE A 149 1.21 -4.62 -13.43
N LEU A 150 0.75 -4.18 -14.60
CA LEU A 150 1.62 -3.60 -15.63
C LEU A 150 2.22 -2.25 -15.25
N SER A 151 1.42 -1.34 -14.67
CA SER A 151 1.88 0.02 -14.35
C SER A 151 2.99 0.08 -13.31
N THR A 152 3.13 -0.96 -12.49
CA THR A 152 4.10 -1.03 -11.39
C THR A 152 5.08 -2.20 -11.52
N TYR A 153 4.92 -3.02 -12.56
CA TYR A 153 5.69 -4.25 -12.76
C TYR A 153 5.67 -5.18 -11.55
N SER A 154 4.50 -5.29 -10.89
CA SER A 154 4.35 -6.04 -9.65
C SER A 154 3.69 -7.39 -9.88
N ASP A 155 4.32 -8.45 -9.39
CA ASP A 155 3.82 -9.82 -9.40
C ASP A 155 3.11 -10.11 -8.06
N ILE A 156 1.80 -10.34 -8.11
CA ILE A 156 0.95 -10.54 -6.93
C ILE A 156 0.51 -11.99 -6.84
N PRO A 157 1.04 -12.76 -5.89
CA PRO A 157 0.65 -14.15 -5.68
C PRO A 157 -0.84 -14.31 -5.37
N ILE A 158 -1.52 -15.22 -6.06
CA ILE A 158 -2.96 -15.47 -5.86
C ILE A 158 -3.31 -16.08 -4.50
N ASN A 159 -2.32 -16.60 -3.78
CA ASN A 159 -2.44 -17.15 -2.43
C ASN A 159 -1.59 -16.38 -1.41
N GLY A 160 -1.16 -15.14 -1.75
CA GLY A 160 -0.39 -14.26 -0.90
C GLY A 160 -1.25 -13.48 0.10
N LYS A 161 -0.60 -12.59 0.87
CA LYS A 161 -1.28 -11.75 1.87
C LYS A 161 -2.22 -10.74 1.22
N VAL A 162 -1.85 -10.21 0.06
CA VAL A 162 -2.72 -9.31 -0.73
C VAL A 162 -4.02 -10.02 -1.12
N ALA A 163 -3.94 -11.25 -1.62
CA ALA A 163 -5.11 -12.02 -2.00
C ALA A 163 -6.04 -12.28 -0.80
N GLU A 164 -5.48 -12.63 0.36
CA GLU A 164 -6.24 -12.80 1.61
C GLU A 164 -7.03 -11.53 1.99
N ILE A 165 -6.37 -10.35 1.95
CA ILE A 165 -6.99 -9.05 2.26
C ILE A 165 -8.11 -8.72 1.28
N VAL A 166 -7.86 -8.89 -0.02
CA VAL A 166 -8.79 -8.57 -1.10
C VAL A 166 -10.02 -9.49 -1.05
N GLU A 167 -9.84 -10.78 -0.78
CA GLU A 167 -10.94 -11.74 -0.61
C GLU A 167 -11.81 -11.41 0.62
N ARG A 168 -11.15 -11.09 1.74
CA ARG A 168 -11.83 -10.64 2.96
C ARG A 168 -12.58 -9.33 2.76
N GLY A 169 -12.15 -8.48 1.81
CA GLY A 169 -12.73 -7.16 1.53
C GLY A 169 -12.42 -6.10 2.57
N THR A 170 -11.49 -6.38 3.49
CA THR A 170 -11.13 -5.47 4.59
C THR A 170 -9.66 -5.60 4.93
N MET A 171 -8.94 -4.49 5.00
CA MET A 171 -7.58 -4.40 5.51
C MET A 171 -7.60 -4.09 7.01
N LEU A 172 -7.02 -4.97 7.82
CA LEU A 172 -6.89 -4.79 9.26
C LEU A 172 -5.63 -3.97 9.56
N VAL A 173 -5.80 -2.84 10.25
CA VAL A 173 -4.73 -1.84 10.45
C VAL A 173 -4.45 -1.67 11.93
N GLY A 174 -3.30 -2.13 12.39
CA GLY A 174 -2.79 -1.88 13.74
C GLY A 174 -2.37 -0.43 13.91
N THR A 175 -2.83 0.23 14.99
CA THR A 175 -2.43 1.60 15.31
C THR A 175 -2.54 1.87 16.82
N THR A 176 -1.67 2.72 17.36
CA THR A 176 -1.67 3.02 18.80
C THR A 176 -2.80 3.97 19.20
N GLY A 177 -3.19 4.88 18.32
CA GLY A 177 -4.28 5.82 18.54
C GLY A 177 -4.03 6.85 19.65
N ASP A 178 -2.77 7.14 19.98
CA ASP A 178 -2.35 8.07 21.03
C ASP A 178 -1.28 9.07 20.58
N TYR A 179 -1.14 9.28 19.26
CA TYR A 179 -0.04 10.03 18.65
C TYR A 179 -0.53 11.08 17.63
N ARG A 180 -1.00 12.24 18.15
CA ARG A 180 -1.46 13.36 17.32
C ARG A 180 -0.29 14.07 16.61
N PRO A 181 -0.45 14.54 15.36
CA PRO A 181 -1.62 14.41 14.48
C PRO A 181 -1.58 13.16 13.61
N LEU A 182 -0.72 12.16 13.89
CA LEU A 182 -0.47 11.01 13.02
C LEU A 182 -1.51 9.91 13.19
N SER A 183 -1.87 9.57 14.43
CA SER A 183 -2.90 8.60 14.76
C SER A 183 -3.53 8.92 16.09
N PHE A 184 -4.83 9.10 16.12
CA PHE A 184 -5.57 9.32 17.35
C PHE A 184 -6.91 8.58 17.33
N CYS A 185 -7.29 8.02 18.47
CA CYS A 185 -8.57 7.36 18.68
C CYS A 185 -9.43 8.22 19.64
N GLU A 186 -10.56 8.69 19.15
CA GLU A 186 -11.53 9.43 19.96
C GLU A 186 -12.24 8.52 20.96
N THR A 187 -12.92 9.11 21.93
CA THR A 187 -13.64 8.37 22.99
C THR A 187 -14.78 7.51 22.47
N ASP A 188 -15.30 7.82 21.27
CA ASP A 188 -16.33 7.04 20.57
C ASP A 188 -15.74 5.88 19.72
N GLY A 189 -14.42 5.72 19.70
CA GLY A 189 -13.70 4.71 18.92
C GLY A 189 -13.35 5.13 17.50
N THR A 190 -13.64 6.36 17.10
CA THR A 190 -13.29 6.88 15.77
C THR A 190 -11.78 7.19 15.68
N TYR A 191 -11.12 6.64 14.68
CA TYR A 191 -9.72 6.93 14.39
C TYR A 191 -9.58 8.06 13.36
N TRP A 192 -8.65 8.97 13.62
CA TRP A 192 -8.24 10.02 12.70
C TRP A 192 -6.74 10.30 12.78
N GLY A 193 -6.23 11.01 11.78
CA GLY A 193 -4.82 11.42 11.70
C GLY A 193 -4.23 11.18 10.33
N PHE A 194 -3.04 11.73 10.13
CA PHE A 194 -2.32 11.63 8.85
C PHE A 194 -2.07 10.17 8.45
N GLY A 195 -1.57 9.33 9.37
CA GLY A 195 -1.35 7.91 9.12
C GLY A 195 -2.64 7.12 8.87
N ILE A 196 -3.75 7.54 9.51
CA ILE A 196 -5.09 6.95 9.28
C ILE A 196 -5.55 7.22 7.84
N GLU A 197 -5.32 8.44 7.31
CA GLU A 197 -5.63 8.76 5.92
C GLU A 197 -4.75 7.97 4.95
N ILE A 198 -3.45 7.82 5.24
CA ILE A 198 -2.54 6.97 4.43
C ILE A 198 -3.05 5.52 4.39
N ALA A 199 -3.48 4.95 5.53
CA ALA A 199 -4.05 3.60 5.55
C ALA A 199 -5.30 3.47 4.68
N LYS A 200 -6.20 4.46 4.71
CA LYS A 200 -7.39 4.50 3.85
C LYS A 200 -7.04 4.60 2.37
N GLU A 201 -5.99 5.35 2.02
CA GLU A 201 -5.50 5.43 0.64
C GLU A 201 -4.91 4.10 0.16
N ILE A 202 -4.16 3.38 1.01
CA ILE A 202 -3.65 2.04 0.71
C ILE A 202 -4.82 1.06 0.51
N ALA A 203 -5.81 1.07 1.40
CA ALA A 203 -7.00 0.23 1.28
C ALA A 203 -7.80 0.54 -0.01
N ARG A 204 -7.92 1.82 -0.37
CA ARG A 204 -8.56 2.24 -1.64
C ARG A 204 -7.78 1.74 -2.85
N TYR A 205 -6.45 1.74 -2.80
CA TYR A 205 -5.61 1.17 -3.84
C TYR A 205 -5.87 -0.33 -4.04
N LEU A 206 -6.12 -1.06 -2.93
CA LEU A 206 -6.51 -2.48 -2.93
C LEU A 206 -7.99 -2.73 -3.28
N GLY A 207 -8.83 -1.70 -3.31
CA GLY A 207 -10.28 -1.85 -3.49
C GLY A 207 -10.99 -2.45 -2.28
N VAL A 208 -10.50 -2.23 -1.05
CA VAL A 208 -11.04 -2.77 0.20
C VAL A 208 -11.31 -1.68 1.24
N GLU A 209 -12.11 -2.02 2.27
CA GLU A 209 -12.34 -1.16 3.43
C GLU A 209 -11.20 -1.26 4.45
N THR A 210 -11.14 -0.32 5.41
CA THR A 210 -10.22 -0.38 6.55
C THR A 210 -10.94 -0.75 7.84
N SER A 211 -10.30 -1.56 8.68
CA SER A 211 -10.71 -1.77 10.08
C SER A 211 -9.50 -1.56 10.99
N PHE A 212 -9.64 -0.65 11.97
CA PHE A 212 -8.53 -0.30 12.85
C PHE A 212 -8.52 -1.17 14.11
N VAL A 213 -7.35 -1.72 14.43
CA VAL A 213 -7.09 -2.55 15.59
C VAL A 213 -6.14 -1.81 16.52
N LYS A 214 -6.53 -1.65 17.79
CA LYS A 214 -5.71 -0.95 18.77
C LYS A 214 -4.50 -1.79 19.18
N THR A 215 -3.32 -1.20 19.11
CA THR A 215 -2.07 -1.70 19.69
C THR A 215 -1.50 -0.65 20.65
N SER A 216 -0.27 -0.84 21.14
CA SER A 216 0.43 0.13 21.99
C SER A 216 1.92 0.15 21.66
N TRP A 217 2.61 1.22 21.99
CA TRP A 217 4.06 1.31 21.76
C TRP A 217 4.85 0.17 22.41
N PRO A 218 4.56 -0.25 23.68
CA PRO A 218 5.24 -1.37 24.30
C PRO A 218 4.98 -2.72 23.64
N THR A 219 3.80 -2.93 23.04
CA THR A 219 3.40 -4.23 22.48
C THR A 219 3.53 -4.30 20.96
N LEU A 220 3.74 -3.18 20.26
CA LEU A 220 3.72 -3.06 18.81
C LEU A 220 4.49 -4.18 18.09
N THR A 221 5.74 -4.42 18.52
CA THR A 221 6.58 -5.47 17.90
C THR A 221 6.00 -6.86 18.12
N ALA A 222 5.53 -7.16 19.34
CA ALA A 222 4.92 -8.45 19.65
C ALA A 222 3.59 -8.63 18.89
N ASP A 223 2.80 -7.58 18.77
CA ASP A 223 1.49 -7.62 18.09
C ASP A 223 1.66 -7.81 16.57
N VAL A 224 2.70 -7.20 15.95
CA VAL A 224 3.02 -7.43 14.53
C VAL A 224 3.48 -8.86 14.29
N LEU A 225 4.24 -9.45 15.22
CA LEU A 225 4.79 -10.81 15.12
C LEU A 225 3.85 -11.89 15.67
N ALA A 226 2.65 -11.51 16.12
CA ALA A 226 1.71 -12.45 16.72
C ALA A 226 1.21 -13.50 15.71
N GLU A 227 1.05 -14.74 16.20
CA GLU A 227 0.41 -15.82 15.45
C GLU A 227 -0.76 -16.39 16.28
N PRO A 228 -2.01 -16.35 15.76
CA PRO A 228 -2.41 -15.77 14.49
C PRO A 228 -2.32 -14.23 14.49
N GLN A 229 -2.12 -13.65 13.30
CA GLN A 229 -2.08 -12.19 13.14
C GLN A 229 -3.42 -11.54 13.53
N THR A 230 -3.34 -10.42 14.25
CA THR A 230 -4.50 -9.62 14.64
C THR A 230 -4.77 -8.46 13.68
N PHE A 231 -3.78 -8.05 12.88
CA PHE A 231 -3.88 -7.04 11.83
C PHE A 231 -2.85 -7.31 10.71
N ASP A 232 -3.11 -6.80 9.52
CA ASP A 232 -2.28 -7.06 8.33
C ASP A 232 -1.02 -6.18 8.29
N LEU A 233 -1.15 -4.93 8.74
CA LEU A 233 -0.07 -3.94 8.81
C LEU A 233 -0.29 -2.99 9.97
N ALA A 234 0.77 -2.30 10.40
CA ALA A 234 0.69 -1.26 11.42
C ALA A 234 1.15 0.10 10.87
N ILE A 235 0.42 1.18 11.26
CA ILE A 235 0.65 2.54 10.82
C ILE A 235 0.34 3.56 11.91
N GLY A 236 0.84 4.80 11.80
CA GLY A 236 0.49 5.89 12.72
C GLY A 236 1.69 6.46 13.47
N GLY A 237 2.78 6.77 12.76
CA GLY A 237 3.97 7.38 13.34
C GLY A 237 5.10 6.40 13.63
N ILE A 238 5.15 5.30 12.90
CA ILE A 238 6.16 4.25 13.09
C ILE A 238 7.43 4.63 12.32
N THR A 239 8.47 5.05 13.03
CA THR A 239 9.77 5.40 12.45
C THR A 239 10.45 4.17 11.86
N ILE A 240 10.97 4.31 10.64
CA ILE A 240 11.79 3.31 9.97
C ILE A 240 13.14 3.23 10.70
N THR A 241 13.54 2.03 11.12
CA THR A 241 14.85 1.77 11.75
C THR A 241 15.41 0.44 11.25
N ASP A 242 16.75 0.31 11.27
CA ASP A 242 17.42 -0.93 10.88
C ASP A 242 17.00 -2.10 11.79
N ALA A 243 16.87 -1.85 13.10
CA ALA A 243 16.42 -2.88 14.04
C ALA A 243 15.01 -3.43 13.71
N ARG A 244 14.09 -2.59 13.21
CA ARG A 244 12.77 -3.04 12.73
C ARG A 244 12.90 -3.83 11.43
N ARG A 245 13.76 -3.39 10.50
CA ARG A 245 14.01 -4.10 9.23
C ARG A 245 14.67 -5.47 9.40
N GLU A 246 15.43 -5.67 10.48
CA GLU A 246 16.01 -6.99 10.79
C GLU A 246 14.95 -8.06 11.05
N THR A 247 13.86 -7.72 11.69
CA THR A 247 12.83 -8.68 12.16
C THR A 247 11.49 -8.55 11.43
N MET A 248 11.21 -7.44 10.79
CA MET A 248 9.94 -7.11 10.15
C MET A 248 10.17 -6.45 8.78
N LEU A 249 9.10 -6.25 8.01
CA LEU A 249 9.13 -5.45 6.78
C LEU A 249 8.74 -4.01 7.11
N MET A 250 9.42 -3.06 6.48
CA MET A 250 9.12 -1.63 6.52
C MET A 250 8.96 -1.11 5.10
N SER A 251 7.90 -0.36 4.85
CA SER A 251 7.69 0.32 3.57
C SER A 251 8.74 1.40 3.28
N GLU A 252 8.66 2.00 2.10
CA GLU A 252 9.25 3.31 1.83
C GLU A 252 8.71 4.37 2.80
N GLY A 253 9.52 5.41 3.05
CA GLY A 253 9.11 6.54 3.85
C GLY A 253 8.06 7.41 3.15
N TYR A 254 7.09 7.89 3.93
CA TYR A 254 6.06 8.81 3.45
C TYR A 254 5.98 10.12 4.25
N LEU A 255 6.78 10.24 5.32
CA LEU A 255 6.87 11.43 6.16
C LEU A 255 8.26 11.53 6.79
N ALA A 256 8.96 12.65 6.55
CA ALA A 256 10.23 12.93 7.23
C ALA A 256 10.02 13.08 8.74
N ASN A 257 10.95 12.56 9.53
CA ASN A 257 10.88 12.57 10.99
C ASN A 257 12.25 12.81 11.62
N GLY A 258 12.25 13.15 12.92
CA GLY A 258 13.45 13.33 13.71
C GLY A 258 13.12 13.67 15.16
N LYS A 259 13.99 13.32 16.09
CA LYS A 259 13.83 13.61 17.51
C LYS A 259 14.03 15.09 17.80
N THR A 260 13.11 15.64 18.56
CA THR A 260 13.12 17.02 19.04
C THR A 260 12.61 17.09 20.47
N ILE A 261 12.39 18.29 20.97
CA ILE A 261 11.81 18.53 22.28
C ILE A 261 10.57 19.41 22.22
N LEU A 262 9.72 19.21 23.22
CA LEU A 262 8.67 20.15 23.59
C LEU A 262 8.96 20.64 25.02
N CYS A 263 8.90 21.97 25.22
CA CYS A 263 9.12 22.60 26.51
C CYS A 263 8.15 23.77 26.72
N ARG A 264 8.16 24.41 27.90
CA ARG A 264 7.41 25.64 28.09
C ARG A 264 7.97 26.77 27.21
N ALA A 265 7.07 27.58 26.62
CA ALA A 265 7.44 28.70 25.74
C ALA A 265 8.37 29.72 26.47
N SER A 266 8.15 29.93 27.76
CA SER A 266 9.00 30.81 28.61
C SER A 266 10.43 30.29 28.83
N GLU A 267 10.68 28.99 28.51
CA GLU A 267 11.99 28.35 28.70
C GLU A 267 12.62 27.91 27.37
N ALA A 268 12.05 28.30 26.23
CA ALA A 268 12.53 27.88 24.92
C ALA A 268 14.00 28.21 24.66
N ASP A 269 14.48 29.34 25.20
CA ASP A 269 15.88 29.74 25.10
C ASP A 269 16.84 28.96 25.99
N ARG A 270 16.33 28.24 26.99
CA ARG A 270 17.11 27.40 27.91
C ARG A 270 17.53 26.08 27.29
N PHE A 271 16.76 25.57 26.33
CA PHE A 271 16.93 24.22 25.77
C PHE A 271 17.23 24.27 24.27
N ARG A 272 18.53 24.41 23.93
CA ARG A 272 19.02 24.54 22.54
C ARG A 272 19.86 23.35 22.09
N SER A 273 20.18 22.43 22.99
CA SER A 273 21.01 21.25 22.70
C SER A 273 20.71 20.09 23.67
N LEU A 274 21.21 18.90 23.38
CA LEU A 274 21.19 17.77 24.32
C LEU A 274 21.92 18.11 25.63
N ALA A 275 23.02 18.85 25.56
CA ALA A 275 23.79 19.26 26.74
C ALA A 275 23.01 20.22 27.67
N ASP A 276 22.04 20.97 27.13
CA ASP A 276 21.17 21.81 27.96
C ASP A 276 20.08 21.00 28.64
N ILE A 277 19.73 19.84 28.10
CA ILE A 277 18.69 18.94 28.60
C ILE A 277 19.30 17.94 29.59
N ASP A 278 20.53 17.45 29.32
CA ASP A 278 21.20 16.44 30.16
C ASP A 278 21.87 17.07 31.40
N LYS A 279 21.03 17.63 32.27
CA LYS A 279 21.47 18.23 33.55
C LYS A 279 20.66 17.64 34.71
N PRO A 280 21.27 17.49 35.90
CA PRO A 280 20.61 16.87 37.06
C PRO A 280 19.30 17.55 37.49
N GLU A 281 19.18 18.84 37.24
CA GLU A 281 17.98 19.64 37.60
C GLU A 281 16.89 19.58 36.52
N VAL A 282 17.11 18.93 35.34
CA VAL A 282 16.16 18.83 34.27
C VAL A 282 15.36 17.53 34.34
N ARG A 283 14.05 17.68 34.33
CA ARG A 283 13.09 16.57 34.32
C ARG A 283 12.61 16.35 32.89
N VAL A 284 12.94 15.19 32.33
CA VAL A 284 12.60 14.82 30.95
C VAL A 284 11.50 13.78 30.98
N MET A 285 10.35 14.04 30.35
CA MET A 285 9.22 13.12 30.32
C MET A 285 9.13 12.42 28.97
N VAL A 286 8.85 11.12 29.01
CA VAL A 286 8.69 10.25 27.83
C VAL A 286 7.55 9.25 28.04
N ASN A 287 6.98 8.73 26.93
CA ASN A 287 6.05 7.60 26.96
C ASN A 287 6.82 6.26 26.99
N PRO A 288 6.25 5.19 27.59
CA PRO A 288 6.93 3.90 27.69
C PRO A 288 6.98 3.14 26.36
N GLY A 289 8.04 2.33 26.17
CA GLY A 289 8.19 1.31 25.12
C GLY A 289 8.43 1.86 23.72
N GLY A 290 8.45 3.18 23.55
CA GLY A 290 8.68 3.84 22.26
C GLY A 290 10.12 4.27 22.01
N LEU A 291 10.38 4.80 20.81
CA LEU A 291 11.70 5.34 20.45
C LEU A 291 12.05 6.61 21.22
N ASN A 292 11.08 7.31 21.83
CA ASN A 292 11.34 8.48 22.67
C ASN A 292 12.01 8.07 24.00
N GLU A 293 11.49 7.04 24.66
CA GLU A 293 12.11 6.48 25.86
C GLU A 293 13.50 5.91 25.57
N LYS A 294 13.63 5.14 24.49
CA LYS A 294 14.93 4.60 24.05
C LYS A 294 15.94 5.73 23.82
N PHE A 295 15.56 6.77 23.08
CA PHE A 295 16.43 7.92 22.81
C PHE A 295 16.85 8.63 24.09
N ALA A 296 15.94 8.89 25.02
CA ALA A 296 16.26 9.51 26.29
C ALA A 296 17.27 8.67 27.09
N ASN A 297 17.03 7.36 27.22
CA ASN A 297 17.91 6.45 27.97
C ASN A 297 19.32 6.31 27.35
N GLU A 298 19.43 6.41 26.01
CA GLU A 298 20.72 6.29 25.31
C GLU A 298 21.54 7.59 25.30
N ASN A 299 20.89 8.75 25.43
CA ASN A 299 21.53 10.05 25.20
C ASN A 299 21.57 10.95 26.44
N LEU A 300 20.79 10.65 27.49
CA LEU A 300 20.73 11.45 28.71
C LEU A 300 21.24 10.62 29.91
N THR A 301 22.28 11.11 30.54
CA THR A 301 22.96 10.41 31.63
C THR A 301 22.81 11.12 32.97
N HIS A 302 22.50 12.40 32.98
CA HIS A 302 22.39 13.25 34.17
C HIS A 302 20.95 13.69 34.47
N ALA A 303 20.14 13.90 33.42
CA ALA A 303 18.76 14.34 33.57
C ALA A 303 17.88 13.29 34.29
N THR A 304 16.85 13.76 34.98
CA THR A 304 15.84 12.87 35.57
C THR A 304 14.81 12.47 34.52
N ILE A 305 14.83 11.21 34.08
CA ILE A 305 13.86 10.66 33.11
C ILE A 305 12.60 10.20 33.85
N ILE A 306 11.45 10.73 33.44
CA ILE A 306 10.12 10.39 33.98
C ILE A 306 9.32 9.67 32.88
N VAL A 307 8.94 8.42 33.14
CA VAL A 307 8.10 7.65 32.22
C VAL A 307 6.62 7.83 32.59
N HIS A 308 5.84 8.43 31.68
CA HIS A 308 4.41 8.65 31.87
C HIS A 308 3.61 7.75 30.92
N GLN A 309 2.60 7.05 31.46
CA GLN A 309 1.91 5.94 30.76
C GLN A 309 1.04 6.40 29.58
N LYS A 310 0.58 7.64 29.59
CA LYS A 310 -0.30 8.18 28.54
C LYS A 310 0.42 9.27 27.78
N ASN A 311 0.81 8.95 26.54
CA ASN A 311 1.56 9.86 25.67
C ASN A 311 0.84 11.20 25.49
N GLU A 312 -0.46 11.17 25.26
CA GLU A 312 -1.27 12.35 25.00
C GLU A 312 -1.41 13.34 26.18
N GLU A 313 -1.09 12.92 27.42
CA GLU A 313 -1.11 13.79 28.59
C GLU A 313 0.21 14.55 28.78
N ILE A 314 1.33 14.04 28.26
CA ILE A 314 2.69 14.58 28.50
C ILE A 314 2.82 16.07 28.12
N PRO A 315 2.33 16.55 26.94
CA PRO A 315 2.42 17.96 26.60
C PRO A 315 1.77 18.88 27.65
N SER A 316 0.61 18.49 28.16
CA SER A 316 -0.10 19.24 29.20
C SER A 316 0.68 19.26 30.52
N LEU A 317 1.30 18.15 30.89
CA LEU A 317 2.13 18.04 32.10
C LEU A 317 3.39 18.92 32.00
N VAL A 318 4.02 19.01 30.83
CA VAL A 318 5.12 19.95 30.56
C VAL A 318 4.64 21.39 30.69
N ALA A 319 3.49 21.73 30.10
CA ALA A 319 2.92 23.08 30.20
C ALA A 319 2.58 23.48 31.64
N GLN A 320 2.24 22.53 32.49
CA GLN A 320 1.93 22.71 33.94
C GLN A 320 3.18 22.75 34.82
N GLY A 321 4.36 22.37 34.27
CA GLY A 321 5.62 22.35 35.02
C GLY A 321 5.89 21.07 35.79
N GLU A 322 5.14 19.98 35.54
CA GLU A 322 5.41 18.66 36.10
C GLU A 322 6.68 18.02 35.52
N ALA A 323 7.05 18.38 34.31
CA ALA A 323 8.34 18.15 33.68
C ALA A 323 8.84 19.43 33.00
N ASP A 324 10.14 19.46 32.67
CA ASP A 324 10.75 20.62 31.99
C ASP A 324 10.74 20.43 30.48
N VAL A 325 10.94 19.18 30.02
CA VAL A 325 11.05 18.82 28.61
C VAL A 325 10.33 17.50 28.35
N MET A 326 9.67 17.40 27.20
CA MET A 326 9.27 16.12 26.59
C MET A 326 10.21 15.81 25.45
N ILE A 327 10.78 14.60 25.38
CA ILE A 327 11.36 14.10 24.12
C ILE A 327 10.21 13.68 23.19
N THR A 328 10.17 14.26 22.01
CA THR A 328 9.13 14.04 21.00
C THR A 328 9.74 14.05 19.60
N GLU A 329 8.93 14.25 18.58
CA GLU A 329 9.34 14.22 17.17
C GLU A 329 8.87 15.49 16.43
N ILE A 330 9.60 15.88 15.37
CA ILE A 330 9.28 17.06 14.54
C ILE A 330 7.90 16.94 13.88
N THR A 331 7.34 15.76 13.80
CA THR A 331 6.00 15.48 13.27
C THR A 331 4.89 15.66 14.30
N GLU A 332 5.19 15.59 15.59
CA GLU A 332 4.25 15.70 16.72
C GLU A 332 4.28 17.09 17.37
N ALA A 333 5.47 17.61 17.66
CA ALA A 333 5.66 18.85 18.40
C ALA A 333 4.89 20.06 17.83
N PRO A 334 4.84 20.30 16.50
CA PRO A 334 4.10 21.41 15.93
C PRO A 334 2.61 21.42 16.26
N TYR A 335 1.98 20.26 16.33
CA TYR A 335 0.58 20.12 16.70
C TYR A 335 0.32 20.68 18.11
N TYR A 336 1.15 20.32 19.07
CA TYR A 336 1.00 20.79 20.45
C TYR A 336 1.32 22.26 20.61
N VAL A 337 2.33 22.78 19.91
CA VAL A 337 2.65 24.23 19.91
C VAL A 337 1.50 25.06 19.32
N GLN A 338 0.80 24.54 18.32
CA GLN A 338 -0.37 25.22 17.74
C GLN A 338 -1.60 25.18 18.64
N THR A 339 -1.76 24.11 19.40
CA THR A 339 -2.94 23.90 20.26
C THR A 339 -2.79 24.43 21.68
N ASP A 340 -1.55 24.62 22.15
CA ASP A 340 -1.26 25.19 23.49
C ASP A 340 -0.10 26.20 23.39
N THR A 341 -0.42 27.49 23.45
CA THR A 341 0.55 28.60 23.36
C THR A 341 1.55 28.67 24.53
N ARG A 342 1.35 27.87 25.60
CA ARG A 342 2.31 27.75 26.69
C ARG A 342 3.51 26.89 26.32
N LEU A 343 3.45 26.17 25.18
CA LEU A 343 4.47 25.23 24.71
C LEU A 343 5.28 25.83 23.56
N ALA A 344 6.51 25.37 23.43
CA ALA A 344 7.43 25.66 22.32
C ALA A 344 8.25 24.42 21.94
N ALA A 345 8.67 24.35 20.68
CA ALA A 345 9.56 23.32 20.17
C ALA A 345 10.79 23.99 19.51
N PRO A 346 11.80 24.39 20.30
CA PRO A 346 12.90 25.24 19.83
C PRO A 346 13.86 24.57 18.85
N LEU A 347 13.81 23.23 18.70
CA LEU A 347 14.70 22.44 17.87
C LEU A 347 14.00 21.78 16.68
N LEU A 348 12.90 22.35 16.18
CA LEU A 348 12.18 21.81 15.01
C LEU A 348 13.02 21.79 13.74
N ASN A 349 13.83 22.81 13.52
CA ASN A 349 14.67 22.94 12.31
C ASN A 349 16.02 22.23 12.45
N GLU A 350 16.41 21.87 13.66
CA GLU A 350 17.66 21.21 13.99
C GLU A 350 17.39 20.01 14.93
N PRO A 351 16.67 18.99 14.44
CA PRO A 351 16.38 17.83 15.25
C PRO A 351 17.63 17.03 15.59
N PHE A 352 17.61 16.28 16.66
CA PHE A 352 18.76 15.49 17.15
C PHE A 352 19.17 14.37 16.19
N ASN A 353 18.27 13.90 15.38
CA ASN A 353 18.50 12.92 14.32
C ASN A 353 17.49 13.11 13.17
N HIS A 354 17.70 12.37 12.08
CA HIS A 354 16.80 12.34 10.93
C HIS A 354 16.38 10.91 10.64
N GLY A 355 15.16 10.76 10.15
CA GLY A 355 14.58 9.49 9.75
C GLY A 355 13.30 9.71 8.97
N GLU A 356 12.59 8.63 8.73
CA GLU A 356 11.31 8.64 8.04
C GLU A 356 10.31 7.74 8.77
N ILE A 357 9.04 8.05 8.60
CA ILE A 357 7.92 7.23 9.03
C ILE A 357 7.46 6.36 7.87
N GLY A 358 7.20 5.08 8.15
CA GLY A 358 6.73 4.07 7.22
C GLY A 358 5.63 3.19 7.79
N VAL A 359 5.23 2.20 7.00
CA VAL A 359 4.29 1.15 7.36
C VAL A 359 5.07 -0.08 7.80
N LEU A 360 4.64 -0.71 8.88
CA LEU A 360 5.28 -1.89 9.45
C LEU A 360 4.44 -3.14 9.18
N MET A 361 5.09 -4.23 8.72
CA MET A 361 4.45 -5.49 8.38
C MET A 361 5.28 -6.68 8.84
N GLN A 362 4.68 -7.85 8.96
CA GLN A 362 5.38 -9.10 9.26
C GLN A 362 6.22 -9.55 8.06
N LYS A 363 7.38 -10.18 8.31
CA LYS A 363 8.17 -10.82 7.25
C LYS A 363 7.39 -11.95 6.58
N GLY A 364 7.67 -12.19 5.29
CA GLY A 364 6.95 -13.14 4.46
C GLY A 364 5.71 -12.54 3.78
N GLN A 365 5.48 -11.22 3.90
CA GLN A 365 4.39 -10.49 3.27
C GLN A 365 4.95 -9.46 2.26
N GLU A 366 5.90 -9.88 1.46
CA GLU A 366 6.58 -9.04 0.48
C GLU A 366 5.61 -8.51 -0.57
N ASP A 367 4.59 -9.29 -0.93
CA ASP A 367 3.49 -8.89 -1.82
C ASP A 367 2.70 -7.69 -1.23
N LEU A 368 2.38 -7.71 0.06
CA LEU A 368 1.72 -6.59 0.73
C LEU A 368 2.63 -5.37 0.80
N MET A 369 3.93 -5.56 1.10
CA MET A 369 4.90 -4.46 1.13
C MET A 369 5.02 -3.79 -0.24
N GLU A 370 5.05 -4.57 -1.32
CA GLU A 370 5.09 -4.06 -2.70
C GLU A 370 3.86 -3.20 -3.01
N ILE A 371 2.66 -3.68 -2.70
CA ILE A 371 1.41 -2.93 -2.87
C ILE A 371 1.40 -1.64 -2.03
N VAL A 372 1.85 -1.69 -0.79
CA VAL A 372 1.96 -0.51 0.09
C VAL A 372 2.91 0.53 -0.52
N ASN A 373 4.06 0.10 -1.02
CA ASN A 373 5.02 0.99 -1.68
C ASN A 373 4.44 1.60 -2.97
N ASN A 374 3.74 0.81 -3.79
CA ASN A 374 3.08 1.29 -4.99
C ASN A 374 2.00 2.34 -4.66
N ALA A 375 1.19 2.10 -3.63
CA ALA A 375 0.21 3.08 -3.16
C ALA A 375 0.88 4.39 -2.69
N ILE A 376 2.01 4.31 -1.96
CA ILE A 376 2.79 5.47 -1.52
C ILE A 376 3.35 6.24 -2.74
N ARG A 377 3.95 5.55 -3.71
CA ARG A 377 4.48 6.15 -4.95
C ARG A 377 3.37 6.83 -5.76
N LYS A 378 2.21 6.19 -5.87
CA LYS A 378 1.02 6.76 -6.53
C LYS A 378 0.53 8.01 -5.81
N MET A 379 0.40 7.98 -4.48
CA MET A 379 0.05 9.17 -3.69
C MET A 379 1.06 10.32 -3.89
N LYS A 380 2.36 10.03 -4.03
CA LYS A 380 3.40 11.02 -4.35
C LYS A 380 3.18 11.63 -5.73
N SER A 381 3.04 10.79 -6.76
CA SER A 381 2.90 11.24 -8.17
C SER A 381 1.61 12.01 -8.43
N GLU A 382 0.50 11.64 -7.82
CA GLU A 382 -0.81 12.31 -7.95
C GLU A 382 -0.99 13.53 -7.04
N GLY A 383 0.00 13.82 -6.17
CA GLY A 383 -0.03 14.93 -5.21
C GLY A 383 -0.96 14.69 -4.02
N THR A 384 -1.51 13.49 -3.86
CA THR A 384 -2.36 13.12 -2.72
C THR A 384 -1.57 13.21 -1.42
N LEU A 385 -0.33 12.69 -1.41
CA LEU A 385 0.54 12.75 -0.24
C LEU A 385 0.82 14.21 0.17
N ARG A 386 1.10 15.10 -0.79
CA ARG A 386 1.31 16.54 -0.53
C ARG A 386 0.07 17.17 0.11
N ARG A 387 -1.14 16.93 -0.42
CA ARG A 387 -2.38 17.45 0.16
C ARG A 387 -2.62 16.98 1.58
N LEU A 388 -2.26 15.73 1.90
CA LEU A 388 -2.36 15.20 3.26
C LEU A 388 -1.36 15.87 4.21
N HIS A 389 -0.11 16.13 3.77
CA HIS A 389 0.86 16.90 4.56
C HIS A 389 0.32 18.29 4.89
N GLU A 390 -0.19 19.00 3.90
CA GLU A 390 -0.77 20.34 4.07
C GLU A 390 -1.97 20.31 5.02
N LYS A 391 -2.87 19.32 4.87
CA LYS A 391 -4.06 19.14 5.75
C LYS A 391 -3.68 19.02 7.23
N TYR A 392 -2.57 18.36 7.52
CA TYR A 392 -2.13 18.08 8.89
C TYR A 392 -1.01 19.02 9.38
N GLY A 393 -0.63 20.04 8.58
CA GLY A 393 0.44 20.99 8.92
C GLY A 393 1.83 20.35 8.98
N LEU A 394 2.05 19.28 8.23
CA LEU A 394 3.31 18.54 8.17
C LEU A 394 4.17 19.02 7.00
N VAL A 395 5.49 18.95 7.16
CA VAL A 395 6.43 19.36 6.10
C VAL A 395 6.48 18.28 5.02
N TYR A 396 6.24 18.68 3.76
CA TYR A 396 6.39 17.82 2.60
C TYR A 396 7.83 17.89 2.07
N ALA A 397 8.54 16.78 2.10
CA ALA A 397 9.96 16.69 1.74
C ALA A 397 10.25 15.75 0.54
N TYR A 398 9.22 15.44 -0.30
CA TYR A 398 9.34 14.49 -1.41
C TYR A 398 9.11 15.13 -2.77
#